data_26aa8c25c8a9a01cf16bbb8637a8f4cc
#
_entry.id   26aa8c25c8a9a01cf16bbb8637a8f4cc
#
_cell.length_a   1.000
_cell.length_b   1.000
_cell.length_c   1.000
_cell.angle_alpha   90.00
_cell.angle_beta   90.00
_cell.angle_gamma   90.00
#
_symmetry.space_group_name_H-M   'P 1'
#
loop_
_entity.id
_entity.type
_entity.pdbx_description
1 polymer ?
#
loop_
_entity_poly.entity_id
_entity_poly.type
_entity_poly.pdbx_seq_one_letter_code
_entity_poly.pdbx_strand_id
1 'polypeptide(L)'
;MIRYFAVETKCGHVGKNKCIYIWFAVKAENGKEAAARAREYKRVKHHHKDAIRGVRKISFEDFIQLRIENANDPYLQCKNIQQQRELDNFEERIEIDEYLLSKRNKPAANRDASYLLKKNAILARDAIRQIQEDYYKDIAV
;
A
#
# COMPACT_ATOMS: atom_id res chain seq x y z
N MET A 1 -19.91 -3.56 -14.79
CA MET A 1 -20.67 -2.71 -13.86
C MET A 1 -19.70 -2.07 -12.85
N ILE A 2 -19.80 -0.78 -12.66
CA ILE A 2 -18.92 -0.06 -11.73
C ILE A 2 -19.32 -0.35 -10.29
N ARG A 3 -18.34 -0.67 -9.47
CA ARG A 3 -18.47 -0.93 -8.04
C ARG A 3 -17.54 -0.01 -7.25
N TYR A 4 -17.75 0.03 -5.95
CA TYR A 4 -17.02 0.94 -5.07
C TYR A 4 -16.16 0.14 -4.11
N PHE A 5 -14.92 0.59 -3.92
CA PHE A 5 -13.93 -0.11 -3.09
C PHE A 5 -13.21 0.85 -2.17
N ALA A 6 -12.84 0.36 -1.00
CA ALA A 6 -11.84 0.98 -0.14
C ALA A 6 -10.55 0.16 -0.28
N VAL A 7 -9.46 0.82 -0.63
CA VAL A 7 -8.16 0.16 -0.83
C VAL A 7 -7.16 0.75 0.15
N GLU A 8 -6.62 -0.10 1.01
CA GLU A 8 -5.57 0.30 1.95
C GLU A 8 -4.21 0.27 1.25
N THR A 9 -3.58 1.44 1.20
CA THR A 9 -2.33 1.64 0.47
C THR A 9 -1.22 2.06 1.42
N LYS A 10 0.00 1.71 1.04
CA LYS A 10 1.22 2.13 1.70
C LYS A 10 1.74 3.39 1.04
N CYS A 11 1.73 4.50 1.75
CA CYS A 11 2.16 5.80 1.25
C CYS A 11 3.54 6.18 1.77
N GLY A 12 4.28 6.98 1.01
CA GLY A 12 5.67 7.30 1.26
C GLY A 12 5.97 8.77 1.54
N HIS A 13 7.27 9.09 1.46
CA HIS A 13 7.83 10.43 1.69
C HIS A 13 7.66 10.96 3.12
N VAL A 14 7.64 10.05 4.10
CA VAL A 14 7.47 10.40 5.53
C VAL A 14 8.72 10.11 6.37
N GLY A 15 9.80 9.70 5.73
CA GLY A 15 11.05 9.38 6.38
C GLY A 15 11.61 8.03 5.97
N LYS A 16 12.85 7.79 6.37
CA LYS A 16 13.57 6.55 6.03
C LYS A 16 12.99 5.37 6.81
N ASN A 17 12.63 4.29 6.10
CA ASN A 17 12.00 3.09 6.67
C ASN A 17 10.66 3.36 7.36
N LYS A 18 9.96 4.42 6.94
CA LYS A 18 8.67 4.80 7.49
C LYS A 18 7.64 4.89 6.39
N CYS A 19 6.38 4.65 6.73
CA CYS A 19 5.26 4.74 5.81
C CYS A 19 3.99 5.17 6.54
N ILE A 20 2.98 5.53 5.76
CA ILE A 20 1.62 5.78 6.23
C ILE A 20 0.67 4.89 5.45
N TYR A 21 -0.25 4.21 6.14
CA TYR A 21 -1.31 3.45 5.49
C TYR A 21 -2.55 4.32 5.37
N ILE A 22 -3.07 4.43 4.15
CA ILE A 22 -4.26 5.24 3.86
C ILE A 22 -5.26 4.41 3.06
N TRP A 23 -6.52 4.46 3.48
CA TRP A 23 -7.63 3.90 2.74
C TRP A 23 -8.13 4.91 1.71
N PHE A 24 -8.05 4.53 0.43
CA PHE A 24 -8.56 5.36 -0.65
C PHE A 24 -9.90 4.84 -1.16
N ALA A 25 -10.79 5.77 -1.52
CA ALA A 25 -12.04 5.46 -2.20
C ALA A 25 -11.77 5.29 -3.70
N VAL A 26 -12.06 4.12 -4.25
CA VAL A 26 -11.77 3.79 -5.65
C VAL A 26 -13.02 3.25 -6.33
N LYS A 27 -13.30 3.75 -7.53
CA LYS A 27 -14.28 3.19 -8.46
C LYS A 27 -13.60 2.19 -9.38
N ALA A 28 -14.14 1.00 -9.50
CA ALA A 28 -13.59 -0.02 -10.40
C ALA A 28 -14.64 -1.09 -10.70
N GLU A 29 -14.39 -1.93 -11.69
CA GLU A 29 -15.28 -3.04 -12.00
C GLU A 29 -15.08 -4.23 -11.06
N ASN A 30 -13.86 -4.40 -10.57
CA ASN A 30 -13.50 -5.48 -9.64
C ASN A 30 -12.38 -5.04 -8.70
N GLY A 31 -12.08 -5.88 -7.70
CA GLY A 31 -11.06 -5.58 -6.70
C GLY A 31 -9.65 -5.48 -7.26
N LYS A 32 -9.34 -6.28 -8.28
CA LYS A 32 -8.04 -6.25 -8.95
C LYS A 32 -7.81 -4.90 -9.65
N GLU A 33 -8.80 -4.41 -10.36
CA GLU A 33 -8.76 -3.09 -11.01
C GLU A 33 -8.67 -1.97 -9.97
N ALA A 34 -9.42 -2.07 -8.88
CA ALA A 34 -9.34 -1.11 -7.78
C ALA A 34 -7.94 -1.03 -7.19
N ALA A 35 -7.30 -2.17 -6.94
CA ALA A 35 -5.92 -2.21 -6.46
C ALA A 35 -4.94 -1.60 -7.46
N ALA A 36 -5.09 -1.90 -8.74
CA ALA A 36 -4.24 -1.33 -9.78
C ALA A 36 -4.38 0.18 -9.87
N ARG A 37 -5.59 0.72 -9.78
CA ARG A 37 -5.83 2.17 -9.79
C ARG A 37 -5.26 2.86 -8.56
N ALA A 38 -5.43 2.27 -7.37
CA ALA A 38 -4.89 2.82 -6.14
C ALA A 38 -3.36 2.83 -6.14
N ARG A 39 -2.73 1.82 -6.74
CA ARG A 39 -1.26 1.75 -6.85
C ARG A 39 -0.67 2.90 -7.66
N GLU A 40 -1.43 3.46 -8.59
CA GLU A 40 -0.99 4.59 -9.42
C GLU A 40 -1.12 5.95 -8.75
N TYR A 41 -1.74 6.02 -7.58
CA TYR A 41 -1.89 7.29 -6.87
C TYR A 41 -0.52 7.84 -6.44
N LYS A 42 -0.40 9.15 -6.49
CA LYS A 42 0.87 9.88 -6.35
C LYS A 42 1.66 9.55 -5.07
N ARG A 43 0.98 9.34 -3.95
CA ARG A 43 1.61 9.11 -2.65
C ARG A 43 1.91 7.64 -2.37
N VAL A 44 1.37 6.74 -3.15
CA VAL A 44 1.51 5.30 -2.95
C VAL A 44 2.90 4.85 -3.38
N LYS A 45 3.55 4.03 -2.57
CA LYS A 45 4.84 3.42 -2.88
C LYS A 45 4.68 2.30 -3.92
N HIS A 46 4.35 2.67 -5.15
CA HIS A 46 3.98 1.73 -6.21
C HIS A 46 5.07 0.73 -6.61
N HIS A 47 6.33 1.01 -6.29
CA HIS A 47 7.43 0.06 -6.53
C HIS A 47 7.50 -1.06 -5.48
N HIS A 48 6.83 -0.91 -4.35
CA HIS A 48 6.82 -1.92 -3.32
C HIS A 48 5.77 -2.98 -3.63
N LYS A 49 6.12 -4.25 -3.42
CA LYS A 49 5.18 -5.36 -3.65
C LYS A 49 4.00 -5.33 -2.70
N ASP A 50 4.22 -4.81 -1.49
CA ASP A 50 3.21 -4.65 -0.46
C ASP A 50 2.54 -3.26 -0.47
N ALA A 51 2.57 -2.57 -1.61
CA ALA A 51 1.96 -1.24 -1.76
C ALA A 51 0.45 -1.27 -1.47
N ILE A 52 -0.22 -2.35 -1.82
CA ILE A 52 -1.64 -2.56 -1.54
C ILE A 52 -1.75 -3.58 -0.41
N ARG A 53 -2.26 -3.13 0.73
CA ARG A 53 -2.40 -3.95 1.93
C ARG A 53 -3.75 -4.62 2.04
N GLY A 54 -4.80 -3.98 1.54
CA GLY A 54 -6.14 -4.55 1.57
C GLY A 54 -7.08 -3.91 0.56
N VAL A 55 -8.09 -4.68 0.15
CA VAL A 55 -9.15 -4.20 -0.74
C VAL A 55 -10.48 -4.65 -0.14
N ARG A 56 -11.43 -3.72 -0.02
CA ARG A 56 -12.74 -4.00 0.54
C ARG A 56 -13.81 -3.37 -0.34
N LYS A 57 -14.82 -4.16 -0.71
CA LYS A 57 -16.00 -3.65 -1.41
C LYS A 57 -16.85 -2.86 -0.42
N ILE A 58 -17.27 -1.67 -0.80
CA ILE A 58 -18.07 -0.77 0.05
C ILE A 58 -19.32 -0.29 -0.69
N SER A 59 -20.26 0.28 0.07
CA SER A 59 -21.45 0.90 -0.49
C SER A 59 -21.13 2.25 -1.14
N PHE A 60 -22.06 2.78 -1.93
CA PHE A 60 -21.91 4.11 -2.52
C PHE A 60 -21.78 5.19 -1.45
N GLU A 61 -22.56 5.11 -0.38
CA GLU A 61 -22.52 6.05 0.73
C GLU A 61 -21.15 6.03 1.43
N ASP A 62 -20.62 4.86 1.70
CA ASP A 62 -19.30 4.71 2.29
C ASP A 62 -18.21 5.21 1.36
N PHE A 63 -18.37 5.00 0.06
CA PHE A 63 -17.45 5.52 -0.96
C PHE A 63 -17.40 7.05 -0.92
N ILE A 64 -18.56 7.70 -0.88
CA ILE A 64 -18.63 9.17 -0.82
C ILE A 64 -18.00 9.69 0.47
N GLN A 65 -18.32 9.06 1.60
CA GLN A 65 -17.75 9.44 2.89
C GLN A 65 -16.22 9.31 2.89
N LEU A 66 -15.71 8.20 2.41
CA LEU A 66 -14.26 7.97 2.33
C LEU A 66 -13.59 8.96 1.36
N ARG A 67 -14.24 9.29 0.26
CA ARG A 67 -13.73 10.27 -0.70
C ARG A 67 -13.63 11.66 -0.07
N ILE A 68 -14.62 12.04 0.75
CA ILE A 68 -14.58 13.30 1.50
C ILE A 68 -13.41 13.28 2.49
N GLU A 69 -13.23 12.19 3.22
CA GLU A 69 -12.11 12.03 4.15
C GLU A 69 -10.76 12.13 3.45
N ASN A 70 -10.61 11.51 2.27
CA ASN A 70 -9.39 11.64 1.47
C ASN A 70 -9.14 13.08 1.04
N ALA A 71 -10.17 13.79 0.59
CA ALA A 71 -10.05 15.17 0.15
C ALA A 71 -9.65 16.11 1.30
N ASN A 72 -10.06 15.80 2.51
CA ASN A 72 -9.78 16.60 3.72
C ASN A 72 -8.53 16.11 4.48
N ASP A 73 -7.87 15.06 4.04
CA ASP A 73 -6.69 14.54 4.71
C ASP A 73 -5.51 15.51 4.56
N PRO A 74 -5.01 16.08 5.67
CA PRO A 74 -3.92 17.06 5.62
C PRO A 74 -2.66 16.52 4.95
N TYR A 75 -2.35 15.24 5.15
CA TYR A 75 -1.18 14.59 4.54
C TYR A 75 -1.28 14.56 3.01
N LEU A 76 -2.46 14.25 2.48
CA LEU A 76 -2.68 14.18 1.04
C LEU A 76 -2.67 15.56 0.38
N GLN A 77 -2.90 16.62 1.14
CA GLN A 77 -2.86 18.01 0.66
C GLN A 77 -1.44 18.57 0.63
N CYS A 78 -0.49 17.95 1.33
CA CYS A 78 0.89 18.41 1.36
C CYS A 78 1.58 18.25 0.01
N LYS A 79 2.33 19.28 -0.40
CA LYS A 79 3.07 19.30 -1.65
C LYS A 79 4.55 18.92 -1.47
N ASN A 80 5.09 19.07 -0.25
CA ASN A 80 6.49 18.79 0.05
C ASN A 80 6.67 18.32 1.49
N ILE A 81 7.88 17.89 1.82
CA ILE A 81 8.24 17.38 3.16
C ILE A 81 8.10 18.45 4.24
N GLN A 82 8.41 19.69 3.91
CA GLN A 82 8.30 20.78 4.89
C GLN A 82 6.88 20.98 5.36
N GLN A 83 5.91 20.96 4.45
CA GLN A 83 4.49 21.03 4.79
C GLN A 83 4.05 19.85 5.64
N GLN A 84 4.59 18.66 5.39
CA GLN A 84 4.30 17.47 6.19
C GLN A 84 4.79 17.64 7.65
N ARG A 85 5.95 18.24 7.85
CA ARG A 85 6.53 18.47 9.18
C ARG A 85 5.73 19.48 10.01
N GLU A 86 4.97 20.35 9.36
CA GLU A 86 4.14 21.37 10.01
C GLU A 86 2.78 20.82 10.44
N LEU A 87 2.44 19.58 10.07
CA LEU A 87 1.17 18.98 10.44
C LEU A 87 1.14 18.56 11.91
N ASP A 88 0.04 18.88 12.59
CA ASP A 88 -0.20 18.45 13.96
C ASP A 88 -0.49 16.95 14.00
N ASN A 89 0.07 16.26 15.01
CA ASN A 89 -0.14 14.83 15.26
C ASN A 89 0.22 13.92 14.07
N PHE A 90 1.03 14.41 13.14
CA PHE A 90 1.42 13.67 11.96
C PHE A 90 2.25 12.43 12.30
N GLU A 91 3.14 12.54 13.29
CA GLU A 91 4.01 11.46 13.71
C GLU A 91 3.25 10.23 14.25
N GLU A 92 2.06 10.45 14.80
CA GLU A 92 1.20 9.37 15.30
C GLU A 92 0.70 8.46 14.18
N ARG A 93 0.63 8.96 12.95
CA ARG A 93 0.18 8.21 11.77
C ARG A 93 1.31 7.43 11.11
N ILE A 94 2.56 7.76 11.42
CA ILE A 94 3.72 7.15 10.78
C ILE A 94 3.98 5.78 11.40
N GLU A 95 4.12 4.77 10.56
CA GLU A 95 4.45 3.41 10.94
C GLU A 95 5.82 3.01 10.41
N ILE A 96 6.45 2.03 11.05
CA ILE A 96 7.71 1.47 10.57
C ILE A 96 7.43 0.59 9.37
N ASP A 97 8.20 0.77 8.31
CA ASP A 97 8.11 -0.05 7.10
C ASP A 97 8.85 -1.37 7.32
N GLU A 98 8.16 -2.37 7.82
CA GLU A 98 8.72 -3.69 8.11
C GLU A 98 9.33 -4.36 6.89
N TYR A 99 8.77 -4.14 5.72
CA TYR A 99 9.28 -4.69 4.47
C TYR A 99 10.69 -4.19 4.17
N LEU A 100 10.94 -2.88 4.35
CA LEU A 100 12.26 -2.29 4.15
C LEU A 100 13.25 -2.74 5.23
N LEU A 101 12.80 -2.84 6.47
CA LEU A 101 13.63 -3.35 7.57
C LEU A 101 14.06 -4.78 7.33
N SER A 102 13.16 -5.64 6.87
CA SER A 102 13.49 -7.04 6.58
C SER A 102 14.54 -7.17 5.48
N LYS A 103 14.52 -6.28 4.49
CA LYS A 103 15.54 -6.23 3.44
C LYS A 103 16.92 -5.80 3.94
N ARG A 104 16.96 -4.88 4.91
CA ARG A 104 18.23 -4.33 5.43
C ARG A 104 18.91 -5.23 6.44
N ASN A 105 18.16 -5.98 7.21
CA ASN A 105 18.65 -6.83 8.27
C ASN A 105 19.07 -8.22 7.78
N LYS A 106 19.22 -8.42 6.47
CA LYS A 106 19.74 -9.68 5.95
C LYS A 106 21.18 -9.87 6.38
N PRO A 107 21.51 -11.02 7.01
CA PRO A 107 22.89 -11.29 7.37
C PRO A 107 23.79 -11.37 6.14
N ALA A 108 25.04 -10.94 6.28
CA ALA A 108 26.04 -11.14 5.26
C ALA A 108 26.22 -12.65 5.07
N ALA A 109 25.92 -13.16 3.88
CA ALA A 109 25.98 -14.58 3.58
C ALA A 109 27.10 -14.85 2.58
N ASN A 110 27.67 -16.06 2.60
CA ASN A 110 28.58 -16.51 1.56
C ASN A 110 27.80 -16.64 0.23
N ARG A 111 28.51 -16.84 -0.88
CA ARG A 111 27.87 -16.89 -2.22
C ARG A 111 26.74 -17.89 -2.33
N ASP A 112 26.93 -19.10 -1.76
CA ASP A 112 25.95 -20.17 -1.86
C ASP A 112 24.69 -19.86 -1.03
N ALA A 113 24.87 -19.36 0.19
CA ALA A 113 23.76 -18.91 1.02
C ALA A 113 23.01 -17.74 0.38
N SER A 114 23.73 -16.81 -0.26
CA SER A 114 23.13 -15.69 -0.97
C SER A 114 22.26 -16.17 -2.13
N TYR A 115 22.72 -17.18 -2.89
CA TYR A 115 21.95 -17.78 -3.97
C TYR A 115 20.67 -18.45 -3.46
N LEU A 116 20.76 -19.26 -2.39
CA LEU A 116 19.60 -19.91 -1.79
C LEU A 116 18.58 -18.90 -1.26
N LEU A 117 19.06 -17.83 -0.61
CA LEU A 117 18.19 -16.76 -0.12
C LEU A 117 17.45 -16.06 -1.27
N LYS A 118 18.11 -15.79 -2.39
CA LYS A 118 17.47 -15.22 -3.57
C LYS A 118 16.43 -16.15 -4.16
N LYS A 119 16.73 -17.44 -4.26
CA LYS A 119 15.79 -18.44 -4.77
C LYS A 119 14.56 -18.52 -3.88
N ASN A 120 14.75 -18.61 -2.56
CA ASN A 120 13.65 -18.65 -1.61
C ASN A 120 12.81 -17.36 -1.62
N ALA A 121 13.45 -16.19 -1.79
CA ALA A 121 12.75 -14.93 -1.92
C ALA A 121 11.85 -14.89 -3.17
N ILE A 122 12.32 -15.42 -4.30
CA ILE A 122 11.52 -15.51 -5.53
C ILE A 122 10.31 -16.42 -5.31
N LEU A 123 10.49 -17.59 -4.70
CA LEU A 123 9.39 -18.51 -4.39
C LEU A 123 8.37 -17.88 -3.45
N ALA A 124 8.82 -17.17 -2.42
CA ALA A 124 7.94 -16.46 -1.50
C ALA A 124 7.15 -15.36 -2.19
N ARG A 125 7.77 -14.62 -3.12
CA ARG A 125 7.11 -13.59 -3.91
C ARG A 125 6.01 -14.18 -4.79
N ASP A 126 6.27 -15.31 -5.43
CA ASP A 126 5.28 -15.96 -6.28
C ASP A 126 4.10 -16.48 -5.45
N ALA A 127 4.36 -17.03 -4.27
CA ALA A 127 3.32 -17.47 -3.35
C ALA A 127 2.46 -16.29 -2.87
N ILE A 128 3.06 -15.17 -2.51
CA ILE A 128 2.34 -13.95 -2.10
C ILE A 128 1.48 -13.43 -3.26
N ARG A 129 2.03 -13.41 -4.47
CA ARG A 129 1.29 -12.99 -5.66
C ARG A 129 0.04 -13.85 -5.88
N GLN A 130 0.17 -15.17 -5.74
CA GLN A 130 -0.94 -16.09 -5.90
C GLN A 130 -2.02 -15.84 -4.85
N ILE A 131 -1.64 -15.62 -3.60
CA ILE A 131 -2.58 -15.29 -2.52
C ILE A 131 -3.32 -14.00 -2.83
N GLN A 132 -2.62 -12.98 -3.32
CA GLN A 132 -3.24 -11.70 -3.69
C GLN A 132 -4.21 -11.86 -4.85
N GLU A 133 -3.85 -12.62 -5.87
CA GLU A 133 -4.73 -12.87 -7.02
C GLU A 133 -6.01 -13.60 -6.58
N ASP A 134 -5.89 -14.60 -5.73
CA ASP A 134 -7.02 -15.34 -5.20
C ASP A 134 -7.93 -14.43 -4.35
N TYR A 135 -7.34 -13.57 -3.53
CA TYR A 135 -8.06 -12.58 -2.72
C TYR A 135 -8.86 -11.62 -3.61
N TYR A 136 -8.24 -11.10 -4.67
CA TYR A 136 -8.91 -10.17 -5.59
C TYR A 136 -10.03 -10.86 -6.38
N LYS A 137 -9.90 -12.12 -6.70
CA LYS A 137 -10.98 -12.91 -7.34
C LYS A 137 -12.20 -13.01 -6.43
N ASP A 138 -12.00 -13.24 -5.14
CA ASP A 138 -13.10 -13.32 -4.17
C ASP A 138 -13.84 -11.99 -4.04
N ILE A 139 -13.15 -10.86 -4.20
CA ILE A 139 -13.72 -9.52 -4.15
C ILE A 139 -14.37 -9.12 -5.49
N ALA A 140 -13.97 -9.70 -6.59
CA ALA A 140 -14.36 -9.35 -7.96
C ALA A 140 -15.76 -9.82 -8.38
N VAL A 141 -16.57 -10.26 -7.48
CA VAL A 141 -17.94 -10.76 -7.76
C VAL A 141 -18.90 -9.63 -8.12
#